data_3301bffc7b8bf5a65b87aec3594c8519
#
_entry.id   3301bffc7b8bf5a65b87aec3594c8519
#
_cell.length_a   1.000
_cell.length_b   1.000
_cell.length_c   1.000
_cell.angle_alpha   90.00
_cell.angle_beta   90.00
_cell.angle_gamma   90.00
#
_symmetry.space_group_name_H-M   'P 1'
#
loop_
_entity.id
_entity.type
_entity.pdbx_description
1 polymer ?
#
loop_
_entity_poly.entity_id
_entity_poly.type
_entity_poly.pdbx_seq_one_letter_code
_entity_poly.pdbx_strand_id
1 'polypeptide(L)'
;KVLKGTFSDSKKTVLPRHVLVVGQFVISILLISATIIVYQQIQHVKDRDMGYNPNNLVMIPSTPDTDKNFAAIKQELSGTGMISSVTRTSSPITEIWWNTGAPDYDGKPANAQVIMGGLAVDADFTKTMRIKMLQGRDFEGTPADSTSMILNQAAVDAMKLKNPLGMQMRSEER
;
A
#
# COMPACT_ATOMS: atom_id res chain seq x y z
N LYS A 1 -30.94 -19.34 77.90
CA LYS A 1 -31.53 -18.89 76.63
C LYS A 1 -30.42 -18.82 75.59
N VAL A 2 -30.29 -19.87 74.81
CA VAL A 2 -29.31 -19.99 73.76
C VAL A 2 -29.94 -19.37 72.52
N LEU A 3 -29.33 -18.34 71.99
CA LEU A 3 -29.67 -17.73 70.66
C LEU A 3 -29.25 -18.66 69.55
N LYS A 4 -30.20 -19.36 68.97
CA LYS A 4 -30.08 -20.17 67.79
C LYS A 4 -30.09 -19.25 66.59
N GLY A 5 -28.87 -18.83 66.13
CA GLY A 5 -28.74 -18.11 64.91
C GLY A 5 -29.01 -19.05 63.71
N THR A 6 -30.06 -18.76 62.99
CA THR A 6 -30.40 -19.42 61.73
C THR A 6 -29.33 -19.12 60.71
N PHE A 7 -28.51 -20.14 60.39
CA PHE A 7 -27.68 -20.12 59.19
C PHE A 7 -28.60 -20.19 57.96
N SER A 8 -29.11 -19.05 57.53
CA SER A 8 -29.89 -18.94 56.30
C SER A 8 -28.96 -18.72 55.11
N ASP A 9 -28.96 -19.72 54.29
CA ASP A 9 -28.71 -19.67 52.81
C ASP A 9 -27.48 -18.91 52.31
N SER A 10 -26.30 -19.45 52.59
CA SER A 10 -25.05 -19.06 51.91
C SER A 10 -25.01 -19.47 50.42
N LYS A 11 -25.97 -20.28 49.95
CA LYS A 11 -25.97 -20.78 48.55
C LYS A 11 -26.45 -19.78 47.52
N LYS A 12 -27.26 -18.79 47.89
CA LYS A 12 -27.80 -17.81 46.94
C LYS A 12 -26.84 -16.67 46.57
N THR A 13 -25.83 -16.41 47.41
CA THR A 13 -24.85 -15.33 47.20
C THR A 13 -23.62 -15.78 46.40
N VAL A 14 -23.40 -17.06 46.28
CA VAL A 14 -22.22 -17.66 45.60
C VAL A 14 -22.40 -17.65 44.09
N LEU A 15 -23.61 -17.84 43.58
CA LEU A 15 -23.90 -17.88 42.15
C LEU A 15 -23.56 -16.58 41.39
N PRO A 16 -24.02 -15.38 41.81
CA PRO A 16 -23.74 -14.15 41.11
C PRO A 16 -22.25 -13.78 41.11
N ARG A 17 -21.54 -14.10 42.18
CA ARG A 17 -20.09 -13.90 42.26
C ARG A 17 -19.33 -14.76 41.25
N HIS A 18 -19.66 -16.05 41.12
CA HIS A 18 -19.02 -16.95 40.16
C HIS A 18 -19.29 -16.52 38.72
N VAL A 19 -20.55 -16.15 38.43
CA VAL A 19 -20.93 -15.65 37.08
C VAL A 19 -20.13 -14.41 36.72
N LEU A 20 -19.96 -13.48 37.67
CA LEU A 20 -19.20 -12.25 37.44
C LEU A 20 -17.73 -12.52 37.22
N VAL A 21 -17.10 -13.42 37.98
CA VAL A 21 -15.71 -13.83 37.82
C VAL A 21 -15.51 -14.53 36.50
N VAL A 22 -16.37 -15.48 36.14
CA VAL A 22 -16.31 -16.17 34.85
C VAL A 22 -16.46 -15.17 33.70
N GLY A 23 -17.43 -14.25 33.80
CA GLY A 23 -17.63 -13.19 32.80
C GLY A 23 -16.38 -12.33 32.62
N GLN A 24 -15.72 -11.94 33.72
CA GLN A 24 -14.46 -11.21 33.66
C GLN A 24 -13.34 -11.98 32.95
N PHE A 25 -13.20 -13.27 33.25
CA PHE A 25 -12.20 -14.12 32.56
C PHE A 25 -12.49 -14.24 31.07
N VAL A 26 -13.76 -14.44 30.69
CA VAL A 26 -14.16 -14.51 29.28
C VAL A 26 -13.80 -13.22 28.55
N ILE A 27 -14.15 -12.06 29.11
CA ILE A 27 -13.81 -10.76 28.51
C ILE A 27 -12.30 -10.58 28.41
N SER A 28 -11.54 -10.93 29.45
CA SER A 28 -10.09 -10.84 29.43
C SER A 28 -9.46 -11.69 28.33
N ILE A 29 -9.93 -12.93 28.20
CA ILE A 29 -9.43 -13.84 27.14
C ILE A 29 -9.76 -13.29 25.75
N LEU A 30 -10.97 -12.76 25.56
CA LEU A 30 -11.37 -12.15 24.28
C LEU A 30 -10.48 -10.95 23.93
N LEU A 31 -10.21 -10.07 24.89
CA LEU A 31 -9.36 -8.90 24.68
C LEU A 31 -7.92 -9.29 24.36
N ILE A 32 -7.36 -10.25 25.08
CA ILE A 32 -6.01 -10.76 24.82
C ILE A 32 -5.95 -11.38 23.42
N SER A 33 -6.92 -12.23 23.09
CA SER A 33 -6.98 -12.88 21.76
C SER A 33 -7.11 -11.85 20.64
N ALA A 34 -7.98 -10.85 20.80
CA ALA A 34 -8.13 -9.76 19.83
C ALA A 34 -6.82 -8.99 19.66
N THR A 35 -6.12 -8.68 20.73
CA THR A 35 -4.84 -7.97 20.68
C THR A 35 -3.78 -8.79 19.93
N ILE A 36 -3.70 -10.09 20.17
CA ILE A 36 -2.75 -10.98 19.47
C ILE A 36 -3.07 -11.03 17.97
N ILE A 37 -4.35 -11.15 17.61
CA ILE A 37 -4.78 -11.17 16.21
C ILE A 37 -4.39 -9.86 15.50
N VAL A 38 -4.70 -8.71 16.12
CA VAL A 38 -4.35 -7.41 15.55
C VAL A 38 -2.83 -7.26 15.40
N TYR A 39 -2.06 -7.68 16.41
CA TYR A 39 -0.61 -7.67 16.33
C TYR A 39 -0.08 -8.51 15.16
N GLN A 40 -0.58 -9.73 15.00
CA GLN A 40 -0.22 -10.60 13.88
C GLN A 40 -0.58 -9.99 12.51
N GLN A 41 -1.75 -9.34 12.41
CA GLN A 41 -2.16 -8.66 11.19
C GLN A 41 -1.22 -7.50 10.84
N ILE A 42 -0.81 -6.70 11.83
CA ILE A 42 0.15 -5.61 11.64
C ILE A 42 1.50 -6.16 11.18
N GLN A 43 2.00 -7.24 11.78
CA GLN A 43 3.25 -7.87 11.35
C GLN A 43 3.13 -8.40 9.92
N HIS A 44 2.06 -9.09 9.59
CA HIS A 44 1.83 -9.60 8.23
C HIS A 44 1.83 -8.48 7.18
N VAL A 45 1.22 -7.32 7.49
CA VAL A 45 1.24 -6.16 6.58
C VAL A 45 2.64 -5.57 6.44
N LYS A 46 3.41 -5.50 7.54
CA LYS A 46 4.79 -4.99 7.51
C LYS A 46 5.75 -5.87 6.73
N ASP A 47 5.57 -7.19 6.84
CA ASP A 47 6.45 -8.17 6.20
C ASP A 47 6.05 -8.46 4.74
N ARG A 48 4.93 -7.89 4.29
CA ARG A 48 4.47 -8.06 2.91
C ARG A 48 5.40 -7.32 1.96
N ASP A 49 5.80 -8.00 0.89
CA ASP A 49 6.51 -7.35 -0.22
C ASP A 49 5.60 -6.30 -0.87
N MET A 50 5.97 -5.04 -0.72
CA MET A 50 5.26 -3.90 -1.29
C MET A 50 5.62 -3.65 -2.75
N GLY A 51 6.51 -4.46 -3.33
CA GLY A 51 7.02 -4.26 -4.69
C GLY A 51 8.02 -3.12 -4.84
N TYR A 52 8.36 -2.41 -3.76
CA TYR A 52 9.41 -1.38 -3.70
C TYR A 52 10.11 -1.43 -2.34
N ASN A 53 11.28 -0.81 -2.23
CA ASN A 53 12.04 -0.80 -0.98
C ASN A 53 11.90 0.55 -0.25
N PRO A 54 11.17 0.60 0.88
CA PRO A 54 10.96 1.84 1.64
C PRO A 54 12.19 2.28 2.47
N ASN A 55 13.19 1.41 2.62
CA ASN A 55 14.33 1.69 3.47
C ASN A 55 15.21 2.81 2.89
N ASN A 56 15.51 3.80 3.71
CA ASN A 56 16.28 4.99 3.34
C ASN A 56 15.62 5.85 2.23
N LEU A 57 14.32 5.75 2.08
CA LEU A 57 13.55 6.58 1.17
C LEU A 57 13.03 7.81 1.94
N VAL A 58 13.33 9.00 1.42
CA VAL A 58 12.82 10.26 1.96
C VAL A 58 11.92 10.89 0.92
N MET A 59 10.71 11.24 1.31
CA MET A 59 9.74 11.93 0.48
C MET A 59 9.58 13.37 0.96
N ILE A 60 9.65 14.30 0.03
CA ILE A 60 9.45 15.73 0.26
C ILE A 60 8.29 16.18 -0.63
N PRO A 61 7.26 16.84 -0.09
CA PRO A 61 6.20 17.42 -0.90
C PRO A 61 6.76 18.43 -1.91
N SER A 62 6.32 18.32 -3.15
CA SER A 62 6.73 19.25 -4.20
C SER A 62 6.07 20.62 -4.03
N THR A 63 6.79 21.67 -4.36
CA THR A 63 6.28 23.03 -4.47
C THR A 63 6.53 23.55 -5.88
N PRO A 64 5.85 24.62 -6.33
CA PRO A 64 6.12 25.20 -7.66
C PRO A 64 7.59 25.55 -7.89
N ASP A 65 8.31 25.97 -6.83
CA ASP A 65 9.72 26.30 -6.92
C ASP A 65 10.61 25.06 -7.05
N THR A 66 10.31 23.98 -6.31
CA THR A 66 11.04 22.72 -6.44
C THR A 66 10.77 22.05 -7.78
N ASP A 67 9.55 22.15 -8.30
CA ASP A 67 9.22 21.60 -9.63
C ASP A 67 9.98 22.33 -10.73
N LYS A 68 10.03 23.65 -10.67
CA LYS A 68 10.74 24.49 -11.63
C LYS A 68 12.25 24.22 -11.63
N ASN A 69 12.83 23.98 -10.47
CA ASN A 69 14.27 23.82 -10.29
C ASN A 69 14.71 22.37 -10.10
N PHE A 70 13.83 21.41 -10.40
CA PHE A 70 14.05 19.98 -10.09
C PHE A 70 15.36 19.44 -10.66
N ALA A 71 15.71 19.80 -11.89
CA ALA A 71 16.96 19.33 -12.53
C ALA A 71 18.20 19.80 -11.76
N ALA A 72 18.24 21.07 -11.33
CA ALA A 72 19.34 21.61 -10.56
C ALA A 72 19.44 20.98 -9.18
N ILE A 73 18.30 20.84 -8.49
CA ILE A 73 18.21 20.17 -7.18
C ILE A 73 18.70 18.72 -7.28
N LYS A 74 18.27 17.99 -8.28
CA LYS A 74 18.69 16.60 -8.53
C LYS A 74 20.19 16.48 -8.74
N GLN A 75 20.76 17.40 -9.52
CA GLN A 75 22.19 17.44 -9.76
C GLN A 75 22.99 17.76 -8.50
N GLU A 76 22.57 18.74 -7.73
CA GLU A 76 23.21 19.15 -6.49
C GLU A 76 23.17 18.03 -5.45
N LEU A 77 22.00 17.44 -5.21
CA LEU A 77 21.82 16.31 -4.28
C LEU A 77 22.66 15.10 -4.68
N SER A 78 22.70 14.77 -5.97
CA SER A 78 23.53 13.67 -6.46
C SER A 78 25.02 13.95 -6.31
N GLY A 79 25.44 15.21 -6.40
CA GLY A 79 26.83 15.65 -6.21
C GLY A 79 27.34 15.53 -4.78
N THR A 80 26.46 15.45 -3.77
CA THR A 80 26.85 15.30 -2.37
C THR A 80 27.47 13.96 -2.01
N GLY A 81 27.24 12.93 -2.84
CA GLY A 81 27.64 11.55 -2.58
C GLY A 81 26.83 10.85 -1.45
N MET A 82 25.92 11.56 -0.79
CA MET A 82 25.06 11.01 0.25
C MET A 82 23.77 10.43 -0.28
N ILE A 83 23.32 10.88 -1.46
CA ILE A 83 22.06 10.48 -2.09
C ILE A 83 22.36 9.67 -3.34
N SER A 84 21.84 8.46 -3.38
CA SER A 84 22.10 7.53 -4.47
C SER A 84 21.22 7.75 -5.70
N SER A 85 20.02 8.29 -5.52
CA SER A 85 19.08 8.59 -6.61
C SER A 85 17.99 9.55 -6.15
N VAL A 86 17.48 10.36 -7.05
CA VAL A 86 16.40 11.32 -6.84
C VAL A 86 15.37 11.15 -7.94
N THR A 87 14.11 11.06 -7.60
CA THR A 87 13.00 10.95 -8.56
C THR A 87 11.86 11.87 -8.18
N ARG A 88 11.05 12.22 -9.15
CA ARG A 88 9.81 12.97 -8.98
C ARG A 88 8.62 12.14 -9.41
N THR A 89 7.54 12.23 -8.63
CA THR A 89 6.30 11.52 -8.89
C THR A 89 5.11 12.45 -8.73
N SER A 90 4.01 12.15 -9.41
CA SER A 90 2.76 12.93 -9.30
C SER A 90 2.02 12.70 -7.98
N SER A 91 2.28 11.58 -7.31
CA SER A 91 1.74 11.25 -5.98
C SER A 91 2.70 10.32 -5.24
N PRO A 92 2.58 10.18 -3.91
CA PRO A 92 3.29 9.14 -3.18
C PRO A 92 2.96 7.75 -3.73
N ILE A 93 3.95 6.85 -3.75
CA ILE A 93 3.73 5.46 -4.20
C ILE A 93 2.70 4.71 -3.33
N THR A 94 2.49 5.18 -2.10
CA THR A 94 1.53 4.61 -1.14
C THR A 94 0.11 5.14 -1.30
N GLU A 95 -0.11 6.13 -2.19
CA GLU A 95 -1.38 6.79 -2.38
C GLU A 95 -1.78 6.83 -3.84
N ILE A 96 -3.07 6.71 -4.10
CA ILE A 96 -3.65 6.87 -5.44
C ILE A 96 -4.41 8.19 -5.46
N TRP A 97 -3.83 9.22 -6.10
CA TRP A 97 -4.47 10.53 -6.19
C TRP A 97 -5.41 10.66 -7.40
N TRP A 98 -5.20 9.83 -8.42
CA TRP A 98 -6.11 9.77 -9.54
C TRP A 98 -6.22 8.33 -10.06
N ASN A 99 -7.38 8.02 -10.61
CA ASN A 99 -7.64 6.75 -11.27
C ASN A 99 -8.36 6.99 -12.58
N THR A 100 -8.22 6.05 -13.48
CA THR A 100 -8.88 6.06 -14.79
C THR A 100 -9.36 4.65 -15.10
N GLY A 101 -10.24 4.54 -16.11
CA GLY A 101 -10.54 3.25 -16.72
C GLY A 101 -9.28 2.64 -17.35
N ALA A 102 -9.26 1.32 -17.52
CA ALA A 102 -8.19 0.70 -18.29
C ALA A 102 -8.15 1.32 -19.70
N PRO A 103 -6.95 1.61 -20.21
CA PRO A 103 -6.79 2.12 -21.56
C PRO A 103 -7.48 1.21 -22.59
N ASP A 104 -7.78 1.74 -23.75
CA ASP A 104 -8.29 0.94 -24.86
C ASP A 104 -7.13 0.15 -25.50
N TYR A 105 -7.33 -1.13 -25.75
CA TYR A 105 -6.32 -2.03 -26.33
C TYR A 105 -6.97 -3.14 -27.14
N ASP A 106 -6.25 -3.71 -28.07
CA ASP A 106 -6.71 -4.80 -28.91
C ASP A 106 -7.11 -6.03 -28.07
N GLY A 107 -8.37 -6.45 -28.25
CA GLY A 107 -8.94 -7.57 -27.48
C GLY A 107 -9.56 -7.20 -26.15
N LYS A 108 -9.72 -5.91 -25.83
CA LYS A 108 -10.45 -5.45 -24.64
C LYS A 108 -11.92 -5.89 -24.74
N PRO A 109 -12.44 -6.64 -23.77
CA PRO A 109 -13.85 -7.00 -23.73
C PRO A 109 -14.72 -5.73 -23.63
N ALA A 110 -15.83 -5.67 -24.37
CA ALA A 110 -16.70 -4.49 -24.42
C ALA A 110 -17.31 -4.10 -23.05
N ASN A 111 -17.36 -5.05 -22.10
CA ASN A 111 -17.86 -4.86 -20.74
C ASN A 111 -16.73 -4.86 -19.69
N ALA A 112 -15.47 -4.75 -20.08
CA ALA A 112 -14.37 -4.72 -19.16
C ALA A 112 -14.39 -3.42 -18.35
N GLN A 113 -14.62 -3.54 -17.05
CA GLN A 113 -14.56 -2.43 -16.08
C GLN A 113 -13.35 -2.64 -15.18
N VAL A 114 -12.18 -2.26 -15.66
CA VAL A 114 -10.96 -2.25 -14.87
C VAL A 114 -10.62 -0.80 -14.53
N ILE A 115 -10.58 -0.49 -13.24
CA ILE A 115 -10.14 0.82 -12.76
C ILE A 115 -8.67 0.70 -12.36
N MET A 116 -7.85 1.60 -12.85
CA MET A 116 -6.41 1.63 -12.61
C MET A 116 -6.01 2.94 -11.96
N GLY A 117 -5.17 2.87 -10.94
CA GLY A 117 -4.47 4.04 -10.43
C GLY A 117 -3.30 4.38 -11.35
N GLY A 118 -3.14 5.66 -11.66
CA GLY A 118 -2.02 6.16 -12.44
C GLY A 118 -0.99 6.89 -11.59
N LEU A 119 0.26 6.83 -12.02
CA LEU A 119 1.37 7.54 -11.40
C LEU A 119 2.27 8.07 -12.53
N ALA A 120 2.36 9.40 -12.66
CA ALA A 120 3.34 10.00 -13.54
C ALA A 120 4.70 10.05 -12.81
N VAL A 121 5.74 9.59 -13.47
CA VAL A 121 7.08 9.40 -12.90
C VAL A 121 8.16 9.90 -13.86
N ASP A 122 9.34 10.16 -13.35
CA ASP A 122 10.54 10.36 -14.17
C ASP A 122 11.32 9.04 -14.40
N ALA A 123 12.38 9.12 -15.18
CA ALA A 123 13.17 7.95 -15.58
C ALA A 123 13.91 7.27 -14.43
N ASP A 124 14.17 7.95 -13.33
CA ASP A 124 14.87 7.36 -12.18
C ASP A 124 13.94 6.73 -11.14
N PHE A 125 12.63 6.66 -11.42
CA PHE A 125 11.64 6.18 -10.46
C PHE A 125 11.88 4.73 -10.03
N THR A 126 11.99 3.81 -10.96
CA THR A 126 12.17 2.39 -10.65
C THR A 126 13.48 2.14 -9.92
N LYS A 127 14.55 2.85 -10.32
CA LYS A 127 15.85 2.82 -9.66
C LYS A 127 15.77 3.35 -8.23
N THR A 128 15.12 4.50 -8.03
CA THR A 128 14.99 5.13 -6.70
C THR A 128 14.15 4.29 -5.77
N MET A 129 13.04 3.74 -6.27
CA MET A 129 12.14 2.87 -5.50
C MET A 129 12.64 1.43 -5.42
N ARG A 130 13.72 1.08 -6.14
CA ARG A 130 14.25 -0.27 -6.24
C ARG A 130 13.20 -1.29 -6.70
N ILE A 131 12.37 -0.88 -7.67
CA ILE A 131 11.34 -1.71 -8.27
C ILE A 131 12.01 -2.68 -9.24
N LYS A 132 11.65 -3.96 -9.14
CA LYS A 132 12.16 -4.97 -10.06
C LYS A 132 11.33 -5.01 -11.33
N MET A 133 11.93 -4.71 -12.45
CA MET A 133 11.32 -4.96 -13.77
C MET A 133 11.28 -6.47 -14.04
N LEU A 134 10.09 -6.99 -14.33
CA LEU A 134 9.92 -8.41 -14.67
C LEU A 134 10.17 -8.66 -16.15
N GLN A 135 9.70 -7.76 -17.00
CA GLN A 135 9.83 -7.82 -18.47
C GLN A 135 9.89 -6.42 -19.04
N GLY A 136 10.42 -6.30 -20.26
CA GLY A 136 10.51 -5.03 -20.96
C GLY A 136 11.72 -4.19 -20.55
N ARG A 137 11.62 -2.87 -20.72
CA ARG A 137 12.62 -1.89 -20.36
C ARG A 137 12.10 -0.86 -19.38
N ASP A 138 12.99 -0.22 -18.68
CA ASP A 138 12.69 0.95 -17.87
C ASP A 138 12.63 2.23 -18.73
N PHE A 139 12.18 3.32 -18.15
CA PHE A 139 12.27 4.64 -18.74
C PHE A 139 13.74 5.09 -18.81
N GLU A 140 14.12 5.71 -19.93
CA GLU A 140 15.48 6.16 -20.20
C GLU A 140 15.60 7.70 -20.19
N GLY A 141 14.49 8.41 -19.95
CA GLY A 141 14.41 9.86 -20.01
C GLY A 141 14.38 10.42 -21.43
N THR A 142 14.04 9.60 -22.40
CA THR A 142 13.94 9.98 -23.80
C THR A 142 12.52 10.47 -24.17
N PRO A 143 12.36 11.24 -25.26
CA PRO A 143 11.02 11.64 -25.72
C PRO A 143 10.08 10.46 -25.99
N ALA A 144 10.60 9.28 -26.32
CA ALA A 144 9.81 8.07 -26.56
C ALA A 144 9.10 7.57 -25.27
N ASP A 145 9.61 7.91 -24.11
CA ASP A 145 9.00 7.52 -22.84
C ASP A 145 7.69 8.26 -22.57
N SER A 146 7.48 9.44 -23.16
CA SER A 146 6.23 10.21 -23.01
C SER A 146 5.01 9.49 -23.59
N THR A 147 5.21 8.52 -24.47
CA THR A 147 4.18 7.67 -25.05
C THR A 147 4.25 6.23 -24.56
N SER A 148 5.02 5.97 -23.50
CA SER A 148 5.22 4.63 -22.95
C SER A 148 4.63 4.56 -21.54
N MET A 149 4.18 3.36 -21.15
CA MET A 149 3.75 3.09 -19.79
C MET A 149 4.34 1.79 -19.26
N ILE A 150 4.52 1.74 -17.96
CA ILE A 150 4.90 0.53 -17.22
C ILE A 150 3.67 0.07 -16.46
N LEU A 151 3.31 -1.19 -16.62
CA LEU A 151 2.20 -1.83 -15.93
C LEU A 151 2.74 -2.68 -14.78
N ASN A 152 2.08 -2.63 -13.64
CA ASN A 152 2.35 -3.61 -12.59
C ASN A 152 1.68 -4.95 -12.93
N GLN A 153 2.12 -6.03 -12.28
CA GLN A 153 1.60 -7.37 -12.54
C GLN A 153 0.09 -7.45 -12.32
N ALA A 154 -0.44 -6.77 -11.29
CA ALA A 154 -1.87 -6.77 -11.02
C ALA A 154 -2.70 -6.15 -12.15
N ALA A 155 -2.19 -5.13 -12.82
CA ALA A 155 -2.85 -4.53 -14.00
C ALA A 155 -2.82 -5.50 -15.19
N VAL A 156 -1.70 -6.16 -15.44
CA VAL A 156 -1.57 -7.18 -16.50
C VAL A 156 -2.57 -8.31 -16.27
N ASP A 157 -2.70 -8.80 -15.04
CA ASP A 157 -3.61 -9.88 -14.67
C ASP A 157 -5.08 -9.43 -14.76
N ALA A 158 -5.41 -8.23 -14.28
CA ALA A 158 -6.76 -7.69 -14.32
C ALA A 158 -7.25 -7.48 -15.76
N MET A 159 -6.37 -7.01 -16.63
CA MET A 159 -6.64 -6.85 -18.06
C MET A 159 -6.51 -8.16 -18.85
N LYS A 160 -6.05 -9.24 -18.24
CA LYS A 160 -5.83 -10.57 -18.85
C LYS A 160 -4.90 -10.51 -20.09
N LEU A 161 -3.87 -9.67 -20.02
CA LEU A 161 -2.93 -9.51 -21.12
C LEU A 161 -1.99 -10.72 -21.20
N LYS A 162 -1.93 -11.36 -22.36
CA LYS A 162 -1.01 -12.50 -22.59
C LYS A 162 0.40 -12.04 -22.96
N ASN A 163 0.50 -10.99 -23.77
CA ASN A 163 1.76 -10.42 -24.24
C ASN A 163 1.70 -8.89 -24.10
N PRO A 164 2.00 -8.33 -22.92
CA PRO A 164 1.85 -6.89 -22.67
C PRO A 164 2.93 -6.04 -23.35
N LEU A 165 4.09 -6.63 -23.75
CA LEU A 165 5.19 -5.89 -24.31
C LEU A 165 4.90 -5.38 -25.73
N GLY A 166 5.14 -4.08 -25.96
CA GLY A 166 4.92 -3.44 -27.27
C GLY A 166 3.47 -3.30 -27.67
N MET A 167 2.53 -3.61 -26.79
CA MET A 167 1.10 -3.41 -27.04
C MET A 167 0.77 -1.93 -27.11
N GLN A 168 0.04 -1.54 -28.14
CA GLN A 168 -0.48 -0.17 -28.27
C GLN A 168 -1.72 0.00 -27.37
N MET A 169 -1.66 1.00 -26.51
CA MET A 169 -2.75 1.36 -25.63
C MET A 169 -3.13 2.82 -25.86
N ARG A 170 -4.42 3.11 -25.82
CA ARG A 170 -4.94 4.48 -25.97
C ARG A 170 -5.59 4.90 -24.67
N SER A 171 -5.21 6.07 -24.15
CA SER A 171 -5.96 6.69 -23.06
C SER A 171 -7.32 7.14 -23.55
N GLU A 172 -8.38 6.94 -22.77
CA GLU A 172 -9.72 7.46 -23.06
C GLU A 172 -9.82 8.96 -22.80
N GLU A 173 -8.80 9.59 -22.24
CA GLU A 173 -8.74 11.04 -22.04
C GLU A 173 -8.52 11.73 -23.41
N ARG A 174 -9.62 12.34 -23.88
CA ARG A 174 -9.61 13.33 -24.96
C ARG A 174 -9.47 14.72 -24.38
#